data_3843ff7b89ee81775ed3d93e74ce5098
#
_entry.id   3843ff7b89ee81775ed3d93e74ce5098
#
_cell.length_a   1.000
_cell.length_b   1.000
_cell.length_c   1.000
_cell.angle_alpha   90.00
_cell.angle_beta   90.00
_cell.angle_gamma   90.00
#
_symmetry.space_group_name_H-M   'P 1'
#
loop_
_entity.id
_entity.type
_entity.pdbx_description
1 polymer ?
#
loop_
_entity_poly.entity_id
_entity_poly.type
_entity_poly.pdbx_seq_one_letter_code
_entity_poly.pdbx_strand_id
1 'polypeptide(L)'
;YASLQEIRNALLDFKESGKFIIAYGDSYTQGLYYLSSVADKVLLNPKGMIEWKGIASAPLFYKDLLQKIGVDMQIFKVGTYKSAVEPFISTEMSPANREQVTAFINSIWGQVTEGVSASRSLPVDSLNALADRMLMFYPAEESVQCGLADTLIYRNDVRNYLKQWVDLKEDDRLPVLGLSDMI
;
A
#
# COMPACT_ATOMS: atom_id res chain seq x y z
N TYR A 1 -1.24 -6.72 5.59
CA TYR A 1 -2.37 -6.43 4.68
C TYR A 1 -3.71 -6.94 5.23
N ALA A 2 -3.78 -7.99 6.05
CA ALA A 2 -5.06 -8.49 6.59
C ALA A 2 -5.86 -7.37 7.31
N SER A 3 -5.26 -6.68 8.28
CA SER A 3 -5.93 -5.58 8.99
C SER A 3 -6.28 -4.40 8.05
N LEU A 4 -5.46 -4.15 7.02
CA LEU A 4 -5.79 -3.15 6.00
C LEU A 4 -7.04 -3.55 5.20
N GLN A 5 -7.20 -4.83 4.91
CA GLN A 5 -8.39 -5.34 4.22
C GLN A 5 -9.65 -5.16 5.07
N GLU A 6 -9.58 -5.44 6.36
CA GLU A 6 -10.71 -5.25 7.28
C GLU A 6 -11.15 -3.79 7.34
N ILE A 7 -10.19 -2.87 7.50
CA ILE A 7 -10.48 -1.42 7.50
C ILE A 7 -11.04 -1.00 6.14
N ARG A 8 -10.46 -1.51 5.04
CA ARG A 8 -10.95 -1.21 3.70
C ARG A 8 -12.41 -1.65 3.50
N ASN A 9 -12.76 -2.85 3.96
CA ASN A 9 -14.13 -3.34 3.90
C ASN A 9 -15.08 -2.43 4.68
N ALA A 10 -14.71 -2.03 5.90
CA ALA A 10 -15.51 -1.09 6.69
C ALA A 10 -15.69 0.28 6.01
N LEU A 11 -14.68 0.76 5.26
CA LEU A 11 -14.80 1.99 4.46
C LEU A 11 -15.75 1.81 3.27
N LEU A 12 -15.74 0.64 2.62
CA LEU A 12 -16.68 0.31 1.55
C LEU A 12 -18.11 0.25 2.07
N ASP A 13 -18.34 -0.45 3.19
CA ASP A 13 -19.66 -0.49 3.86
C ASP A 13 -20.14 0.91 4.25
N PHE A 14 -19.23 1.75 4.74
CA PHE A 14 -19.55 3.15 5.03
C PHE A 14 -20.07 3.91 3.80
N LYS A 15 -19.47 3.67 2.63
CA LYS A 15 -19.92 4.29 1.37
C LYS A 15 -21.32 3.83 0.96
N GLU A 16 -21.72 2.60 1.27
CA GLU A 16 -23.07 2.09 1.00
C GLU A 16 -24.16 2.90 1.73
N SER A 17 -23.81 3.61 2.81
CA SER A 17 -24.70 4.54 3.49
C SER A 17 -24.98 5.84 2.70
N GLY A 18 -24.41 6.00 1.52
CA GLY A 18 -24.54 7.20 0.67
C GLY A 18 -23.64 8.37 1.10
N LYS A 19 -22.74 8.16 2.05
CA LYS A 19 -21.76 9.17 2.49
C LYS A 19 -20.49 9.06 1.65
N PHE A 20 -19.84 10.20 1.44
CA PHE A 20 -18.58 10.27 0.71
C PHE A 20 -17.37 10.13 1.64
N ILE A 21 -16.26 9.70 1.07
CA ILE A 21 -14.95 9.63 1.72
C ILE A 21 -13.98 10.48 0.91
N ILE A 22 -13.26 11.37 1.58
CA ILE A 22 -12.15 12.13 1.00
C ILE A 22 -10.89 11.77 1.77
N ALA A 23 -9.88 11.27 1.07
CA ALA A 23 -8.57 10.99 1.63
C ALA A 23 -7.59 12.12 1.27
N TYR A 24 -6.85 12.61 2.26
CA TYR A 24 -5.73 13.53 2.06
C TYR A 24 -4.46 12.96 2.66
N GLY A 25 -3.36 13.04 1.94
CA GLY A 25 -2.04 12.67 2.43
C GLY A 25 -0.95 13.62 1.93
N ASP A 26 0.00 13.94 2.81
CA ASP A 26 1.24 14.59 2.39
C ASP A 26 2.10 13.61 1.57
N SER A 27 2.00 12.31 1.87
CA SER A 27 2.49 11.18 1.08
C SER A 27 1.70 9.93 1.46
N TYR A 28 1.65 8.97 0.56
CA TYR A 28 1.01 7.68 0.81
C TYR A 28 2.02 6.55 0.70
N THR A 29 2.21 5.79 1.76
CA THR A 29 2.82 4.46 1.64
C THR A 29 1.88 3.54 0.85
N GLN A 30 2.39 2.49 0.24
CA GLN A 30 1.58 1.55 -0.55
C GLN A 30 0.38 0.98 0.23
N GLY A 31 0.57 0.68 1.54
CA GLY A 31 -0.51 0.20 2.39
C GLY A 31 -1.56 1.29 2.69
N LEU A 32 -1.13 2.53 2.97
CA LEU A 32 -2.05 3.66 3.16
C LEU A 32 -2.77 4.02 1.86
N TYR A 33 -2.09 3.94 0.72
CA TYR A 33 -2.74 4.14 -0.57
C TYR A 33 -3.80 3.08 -0.85
N TYR A 34 -3.52 1.81 -0.52
CA TYR A 34 -4.50 0.74 -0.62
C TYR A 34 -5.79 1.05 0.14
N LEU A 35 -5.69 1.61 1.36
CA LEU A 35 -6.86 2.09 2.11
C LEU A 35 -7.51 3.30 1.44
N SER A 36 -6.71 4.31 1.11
CA SER A 36 -7.22 5.59 0.61
C SER A 36 -7.85 5.48 -0.77
N SER A 37 -7.50 4.44 -1.55
CA SER A 37 -8.02 4.24 -2.90
C SER A 37 -9.52 3.97 -2.96
N VAL A 38 -10.20 3.63 -1.84
CA VAL A 38 -11.66 3.53 -1.78
C VAL A 38 -12.36 4.89 -1.73
N ALA A 39 -11.62 5.95 -1.40
CA ALA A 39 -12.17 7.29 -1.29
C ALA A 39 -12.75 7.79 -2.62
N ASP A 40 -13.77 8.63 -2.54
CA ASP A 40 -14.37 9.30 -3.69
C ASP A 40 -13.40 10.32 -4.28
N LYS A 41 -12.52 10.87 -3.43
CA LYS A 41 -11.39 11.71 -3.83
C LYS A 41 -10.14 11.37 -3.04
N VAL A 42 -9.06 11.13 -3.75
CA VAL A 42 -7.71 10.98 -3.20
C VAL A 42 -6.93 12.25 -3.50
N LEU A 43 -6.66 13.02 -2.46
CA LEU A 43 -5.93 14.29 -2.52
C LEU A 43 -4.49 14.07 -2.10
N LEU A 44 -3.55 14.59 -2.86
CA LEU A 44 -2.12 14.47 -2.59
C LEU A 44 -1.49 15.85 -2.47
N ASN A 45 -0.55 16.01 -1.54
CA ASN A 45 0.26 17.22 -1.44
C ASN A 45 1.08 17.39 -2.74
N PRO A 46 1.18 18.61 -3.33
CA PRO A 46 1.96 18.86 -4.56
C PRO A 46 3.45 18.51 -4.46
N LYS A 47 3.98 18.36 -3.24
CA LYS A 47 5.36 17.92 -2.97
C LYS A 47 5.41 16.51 -2.35
N GLY A 48 4.27 15.82 -2.35
CA GLY A 48 4.14 14.46 -1.87
C GLY A 48 4.41 13.40 -2.93
N MET A 49 4.22 12.16 -2.54
CA MET A 49 4.36 11.00 -3.42
C MET A 49 3.40 9.89 -3.03
N ILE A 50 3.10 9.02 -3.99
CA ILE A 50 2.45 7.72 -3.74
C ILE A 50 3.50 6.64 -3.93
N GLU A 51 3.78 5.90 -2.86
CA GLU A 51 4.69 4.77 -2.88
C GLU A 51 3.99 3.57 -3.52
N TRP A 52 4.09 3.46 -4.86
CA TRP A 52 3.54 2.35 -5.62
C TRP A 52 4.68 1.59 -6.28
N LYS A 53 5.11 0.47 -5.68
CA LYS A 53 6.38 -0.23 -6.02
C LYS A 53 6.31 -1.75 -6.02
N GLY A 54 5.15 -2.34 -5.76
CA GLY A 54 5.02 -3.80 -5.63
C GLY A 54 5.53 -4.35 -4.29
N ILE A 55 5.75 -5.66 -4.26
CA ILE A 55 6.22 -6.38 -3.08
C ILE A 55 7.44 -7.22 -3.46
N ALA A 56 8.50 -7.10 -2.69
CA ALA A 56 9.72 -7.88 -2.89
C ALA A 56 10.12 -8.61 -1.60
N SER A 57 10.82 -9.73 -1.74
CA SER A 57 11.46 -10.45 -0.64
C SER A 57 12.94 -10.61 -0.95
N ALA A 58 13.80 -10.21 -0.03
CA ALA A 58 15.25 -10.31 -0.14
C ALA A 58 15.81 -10.97 1.13
N PRO A 59 15.72 -12.30 1.27
CA PRO A 59 16.27 -12.99 2.43
C PRO A 59 17.78 -12.90 2.45
N LEU A 60 18.35 -12.76 3.64
CA LEU A 60 19.79 -12.78 3.87
C LEU A 60 20.23 -14.22 4.19
N PHE A 61 21.40 -14.62 3.68
CA PHE A 61 22.00 -15.93 3.93
C PHE A 61 23.30 -15.77 4.70
N TYR A 62 23.42 -16.45 5.82
CA TYR A 62 24.51 -16.29 6.79
C TYR A 62 25.49 -17.45 6.82
N LYS A 63 25.30 -18.48 6.01
CA LYS A 63 26.15 -19.70 5.97
C LYS A 63 27.64 -19.36 5.92
N ASP A 64 28.04 -18.56 4.95
CA ASP A 64 29.48 -18.25 4.75
C ASP A 64 30.05 -17.40 5.89
N LEU A 65 29.24 -16.52 6.46
CA LEU A 65 29.62 -15.74 7.64
C LEU A 65 29.84 -16.66 8.84
N LEU A 66 28.91 -17.57 9.11
CA LEU A 66 28.97 -18.51 10.23
C LEU A 66 30.23 -19.42 10.10
N GLN A 67 30.50 -19.93 8.92
CA GLN A 67 31.73 -20.72 8.65
C GLN A 67 33.00 -19.91 8.93
N LYS A 68 33.04 -18.64 8.52
CA LYS A 68 34.24 -17.79 8.77
C LYS A 68 34.51 -17.52 10.25
N ILE A 69 33.47 -17.50 11.08
CA ILE A 69 33.63 -17.32 12.53
C ILE A 69 33.68 -18.66 13.30
N GLY A 70 33.75 -19.81 12.58
CA GLY A 70 33.88 -21.11 13.21
C GLY A 70 32.59 -21.65 13.84
N VAL A 71 31.43 -21.22 13.38
CA VAL A 71 30.12 -21.69 13.88
C VAL A 71 29.50 -22.65 12.89
N ASP A 72 29.28 -23.89 13.32
CA ASP A 72 28.59 -24.95 12.57
C ASP A 72 27.14 -25.07 13.07
N MET A 73 26.16 -24.88 12.17
CA MET A 73 24.74 -25.01 12.50
C MET A 73 24.27 -26.43 12.28
N GLN A 74 23.82 -27.08 13.38
CA GLN A 74 23.15 -28.38 13.31
C GLN A 74 21.64 -28.18 13.18
N ILE A 75 21.06 -28.65 12.09
CA ILE A 75 19.66 -28.42 11.76
C ILE A 75 18.93 -29.75 11.58
N PHE A 76 17.81 -29.88 12.25
CA PHE A 76 16.88 -30.98 12.08
C PHE A 76 15.66 -30.47 11.29
N LYS A 77 15.61 -30.79 9.99
CA LYS A 77 14.56 -30.34 9.07
C LYS A 77 13.80 -31.56 8.53
N VAL A 78 12.48 -31.54 8.61
CA VAL A 78 11.61 -32.54 8.00
C VAL A 78 10.63 -31.85 7.05
N GLY A 79 10.67 -32.23 5.77
CA GLY A 79 9.78 -31.72 4.73
C GLY A 79 10.43 -30.66 3.81
N THR A 80 10.00 -30.68 2.54
CA THR A 80 10.58 -29.88 1.44
C THR A 80 10.38 -28.36 1.64
N TYR A 81 9.21 -27.96 2.14
CA TYR A 81 8.83 -26.54 2.31
C TYR A 81 9.17 -25.93 3.67
N LYS A 82 10.02 -26.61 4.48
CA LYS A 82 10.52 -26.07 5.76
C LYS A 82 11.76 -25.20 5.54
N SER A 83 11.54 -24.00 4.99
CA SER A 83 12.61 -23.11 4.50
C SER A 83 13.19 -22.15 5.56
N ALA A 84 12.57 -22.06 6.76
CA ALA A 84 13.00 -21.11 7.80
C ALA A 84 14.47 -21.24 8.23
N VAL A 85 15.09 -22.39 8.02
CA VAL A 85 16.49 -22.68 8.36
C VAL A 85 17.48 -22.44 7.21
N GLU A 86 17.00 -22.24 5.99
CA GLU A 86 17.85 -22.06 4.81
C GLU A 86 18.85 -20.89 4.95
N PRO A 87 18.49 -19.75 5.57
CA PRO A 87 19.42 -18.66 5.78
C PRO A 87 20.73 -19.06 6.49
N PHE A 88 20.70 -20.12 7.30
CA PHE A 88 21.85 -20.55 8.09
C PHE A 88 22.68 -21.67 7.44
N ILE A 89 22.10 -22.40 6.47
CA ILE A 89 22.73 -23.60 5.86
C ILE A 89 22.93 -23.50 4.36
N SER A 90 22.35 -22.51 3.72
CA SER A 90 22.43 -22.28 2.28
C SER A 90 22.99 -20.91 1.97
N THR A 91 23.49 -20.72 0.74
CA THR A 91 23.96 -19.43 0.22
C THR A 91 22.90 -18.75 -0.65
N GLU A 92 21.87 -19.49 -1.01
CA GLU A 92 20.76 -19.03 -1.84
C GLU A 92 19.45 -19.73 -1.46
N MET A 93 18.37 -19.20 -1.96
CA MET A 93 17.01 -19.73 -1.76
C MET A 93 16.82 -21.01 -2.59
N SER A 94 16.35 -22.09 -1.95
CA SER A 94 15.99 -23.30 -2.68
C SER A 94 14.85 -23.07 -3.65
N PRO A 95 14.70 -23.88 -4.72
CA PRO A 95 13.56 -23.79 -5.65
C PRO A 95 12.20 -23.86 -4.95
N ALA A 96 12.04 -24.76 -3.97
CA ALA A 96 10.81 -24.91 -3.20
C ALA A 96 10.49 -23.67 -2.35
N ASN A 97 11.52 -23.07 -1.72
CA ASN A 97 11.34 -21.84 -0.97
C ASN A 97 10.99 -20.66 -1.90
N ARG A 98 11.65 -20.57 -3.04
CA ARG A 98 11.36 -19.55 -4.06
C ARG A 98 9.91 -19.66 -4.54
N GLU A 99 9.45 -20.86 -4.86
CA GLU A 99 8.07 -21.12 -5.24
C GLU A 99 7.07 -20.64 -4.17
N GLN A 100 7.30 -21.03 -2.92
CA GLN A 100 6.44 -20.66 -1.78
C GLN A 100 6.39 -19.14 -1.55
N VAL A 101 7.56 -18.48 -1.54
CA VAL A 101 7.66 -17.03 -1.34
C VAL A 101 7.02 -16.29 -2.51
N THR A 102 7.25 -16.73 -3.73
CA THR A 102 6.64 -16.13 -4.93
C THR A 102 5.13 -16.25 -4.91
N ALA A 103 4.59 -17.43 -4.59
CA ALA A 103 3.15 -17.63 -4.47
C ALA A 103 2.53 -16.73 -3.41
N PHE A 104 3.17 -16.60 -2.25
CA PHE A 104 2.73 -15.74 -1.15
C PHE A 104 2.71 -14.25 -1.56
N ILE A 105 3.82 -13.76 -2.16
CA ILE A 105 3.93 -12.36 -2.60
C ILE A 105 2.90 -12.06 -3.68
N ASN A 106 2.76 -12.94 -4.68
CA ASN A 106 1.81 -12.75 -5.78
C ASN A 106 0.37 -12.76 -5.28
N SER A 107 0.03 -13.58 -4.29
CA SER A 107 -1.31 -13.58 -3.69
C SER A 107 -1.64 -12.26 -3.02
N ILE A 108 -0.71 -11.69 -2.23
CA ILE A 108 -0.91 -10.38 -1.59
C ILE A 108 -0.98 -9.27 -2.64
N TRP A 109 -0.07 -9.29 -3.61
CA TRP A 109 -0.03 -8.25 -4.65
C TRP A 109 -1.27 -8.28 -5.53
N GLY A 110 -1.76 -9.46 -5.88
CA GLY A 110 -3.02 -9.64 -6.62
C GLY A 110 -4.20 -9.01 -5.88
N GLN A 111 -4.37 -9.28 -4.58
CA GLN A 111 -5.42 -8.64 -3.77
C GLN A 111 -5.30 -7.11 -3.75
N VAL A 112 -4.09 -6.58 -3.62
CA VAL A 112 -3.85 -5.13 -3.59
C VAL A 112 -4.22 -4.50 -4.92
N THR A 113 -3.72 -5.06 -6.03
CA THR A 113 -3.97 -4.52 -7.38
C THR A 113 -5.43 -4.65 -7.79
N GLU A 114 -6.08 -5.78 -7.53
CA GLU A 114 -7.51 -5.99 -7.78
C GLU A 114 -8.37 -5.00 -6.99
N GLY A 115 -8.06 -4.82 -5.69
CA GLY A 115 -8.76 -3.87 -4.84
C GLY A 115 -8.63 -2.43 -5.33
N VAL A 116 -7.43 -1.99 -5.69
CA VAL A 116 -7.19 -0.65 -6.25
C VAL A 116 -7.83 -0.52 -7.63
N SER A 117 -7.70 -1.51 -8.49
CA SER A 117 -8.34 -1.57 -9.81
C SER A 117 -9.85 -1.32 -9.72
N ALA A 118 -10.53 -2.05 -8.83
CA ALA A 118 -11.97 -1.91 -8.62
C ALA A 118 -12.37 -0.51 -8.13
N SER A 119 -11.58 0.09 -7.22
CA SER A 119 -11.91 1.39 -6.63
C SER A 119 -11.53 2.57 -7.50
N ARG A 120 -10.46 2.47 -8.29
CA ARG A 120 -9.93 3.55 -9.13
C ARG A 120 -10.28 3.40 -10.60
N SER A 121 -10.96 2.30 -10.99
CA SER A 121 -11.28 1.96 -12.38
C SER A 121 -10.03 1.92 -13.29
N LEU A 122 -8.92 1.42 -12.75
CA LEU A 122 -7.65 1.28 -13.45
C LEU A 122 -7.40 -0.20 -13.78
N PRO A 123 -6.96 -0.54 -15.00
CA PRO A 123 -6.58 -1.91 -15.33
C PRO A 123 -5.44 -2.43 -14.44
N VAL A 124 -5.50 -3.70 -14.03
CA VAL A 124 -4.45 -4.34 -13.21
C VAL A 124 -3.09 -4.27 -13.92
N ASP A 125 -3.05 -4.45 -15.24
CA ASP A 125 -1.81 -4.34 -16.02
C ASP A 125 -1.20 -2.94 -15.95
N SER A 126 -2.04 -1.89 -15.96
CA SER A 126 -1.57 -0.52 -15.77
C SER A 126 -0.99 -0.30 -14.38
N LEU A 127 -1.62 -0.87 -13.35
CA LEU A 127 -1.11 -0.81 -11.97
C LEU A 127 0.23 -1.54 -11.83
N ASN A 128 0.41 -2.68 -12.49
CA ASN A 128 1.67 -3.39 -12.55
C ASN A 128 2.76 -2.56 -13.25
N ALA A 129 2.46 -1.99 -14.41
CA ALA A 129 3.40 -1.13 -15.13
C ALA A 129 3.81 0.11 -14.32
N LEU A 130 2.90 0.69 -13.53
CA LEU A 130 3.21 1.81 -12.64
C LEU A 130 4.12 1.37 -11.48
N ALA A 131 3.96 0.16 -10.96
CA ALA A 131 4.84 -0.39 -9.93
C ALA A 131 6.26 -0.62 -10.48
N ASP A 132 6.39 -1.17 -11.70
CA ASP A 132 7.67 -1.38 -12.37
C ASP A 132 8.42 -0.06 -12.66
N ARG A 133 7.67 1.02 -12.95
CA ARG A 133 8.23 2.37 -13.13
C ARG A 133 8.69 3.00 -11.82
N MET A 134 8.35 2.45 -10.67
CA MET A 134 8.65 3.04 -9.36
C MET A 134 8.13 4.49 -9.25
N LEU A 135 6.83 4.67 -9.38
CA LEU A 135 6.14 5.97 -9.45
C LEU A 135 6.56 6.97 -8.35
N MET A 136 6.98 6.46 -7.19
CA MET A 136 7.43 7.28 -6.07
C MET A 136 8.61 8.22 -6.39
N PHE A 137 9.35 7.99 -7.47
CA PHE A 137 10.46 8.86 -7.90
C PHE A 137 10.06 9.90 -8.94
N TYR A 138 8.78 9.96 -9.31
CA TYR A 138 8.25 10.94 -10.25
C TYR A 138 7.56 12.10 -9.52
N PRO A 139 7.38 13.25 -10.17
CA PRO A 139 6.63 14.36 -9.62
C PRO A 139 5.19 13.94 -9.25
N ALA A 140 4.59 14.62 -8.25
CA ALA A 140 3.24 14.31 -7.77
C ALA A 140 2.17 14.38 -8.87
N GLU A 141 2.39 15.20 -9.89
CA GLU A 141 1.55 15.37 -11.08
C GLU A 141 1.35 14.05 -11.84
N GLU A 142 2.36 13.20 -11.88
CA GLU A 142 2.26 11.86 -12.50
C GLU A 142 1.20 10.99 -11.78
N SER A 143 1.07 11.13 -10.47
CA SER A 143 0.04 10.39 -9.71
C SER A 143 -1.38 10.78 -10.11
N VAL A 144 -1.58 12.04 -10.52
CA VAL A 144 -2.87 12.52 -11.05
C VAL A 144 -3.06 12.04 -12.49
N GLN A 145 -2.04 12.15 -13.33
CA GLN A 145 -2.11 11.74 -14.74
C GLN A 145 -2.40 10.26 -14.92
N CYS A 146 -1.85 9.42 -14.04
CA CYS A 146 -2.09 7.98 -14.07
C CYS A 146 -3.34 7.54 -13.28
N GLY A 147 -4.10 8.47 -12.70
CA GLY A 147 -5.37 8.21 -12.02
C GLY A 147 -5.25 7.66 -10.59
N LEU A 148 -4.06 7.64 -10.01
CA LEU A 148 -3.89 7.23 -8.61
C LEU A 148 -4.32 8.32 -7.62
N ALA A 149 -4.15 9.60 -7.95
CA ALA A 149 -4.69 10.73 -7.22
C ALA A 149 -5.71 11.51 -8.07
N ASP A 150 -6.60 12.25 -7.44
CA ASP A 150 -7.58 13.08 -8.13
C ASP A 150 -7.16 14.54 -8.22
N THR A 151 -6.44 15.04 -7.21
CA THR A 151 -6.09 16.47 -7.11
C THR A 151 -4.83 16.64 -6.27
N LEU A 152 -4.00 17.60 -6.68
CA LEU A 152 -2.89 18.09 -5.87
C LEU A 152 -3.35 19.32 -5.08
N ILE A 153 -3.19 19.27 -3.76
CA ILE A 153 -3.67 20.33 -2.87
C ILE A 153 -2.77 20.44 -1.63
N TYR A 154 -2.48 21.66 -1.19
CA TYR A 154 -1.80 21.86 0.07
C TYR A 154 -2.74 21.64 1.26
N ARG A 155 -2.20 21.16 2.38
CA ARG A 155 -2.97 20.87 3.59
C ARG A 155 -3.85 22.03 4.07
N ASN A 156 -3.37 23.26 3.91
CA ASN A 156 -4.12 24.46 4.33
C ASN A 156 -5.40 24.67 3.53
N ASP A 157 -5.44 24.19 2.29
CA ASP A 157 -6.56 24.38 1.38
C ASP A 157 -7.59 23.24 1.47
N VAL A 158 -7.22 22.11 2.08
CA VAL A 158 -8.10 20.94 2.22
C VAL A 158 -9.44 21.30 2.88
N ARG A 159 -9.42 22.18 3.90
CA ARG A 159 -10.64 22.58 4.59
C ARG A 159 -11.60 23.32 3.67
N ASN A 160 -11.11 24.19 2.80
CA ASN A 160 -11.94 24.91 1.81
C ASN A 160 -12.42 23.95 0.71
N TYR A 161 -11.59 22.97 0.31
CA TYR A 161 -12.01 21.91 -0.60
C TYR A 161 -13.19 21.10 -0.02
N LEU A 162 -13.14 20.72 1.26
CA LEU A 162 -14.21 19.97 1.94
C LEU A 162 -15.51 20.76 2.02
N LYS A 163 -15.46 22.09 2.19
CA LYS A 163 -16.67 22.94 2.21
C LYS A 163 -17.47 22.82 0.91
N GLN A 164 -16.80 22.68 -0.24
CA GLN A 164 -17.46 22.52 -1.53
C GLN A 164 -18.26 21.20 -1.63
N TRP A 165 -17.85 20.18 -0.89
CA TRP A 165 -18.54 18.88 -0.85
C TRP A 165 -19.78 18.84 0.03
N VAL A 166 -19.96 19.86 0.88
CA VAL A 166 -21.08 19.99 1.81
C VAL A 166 -21.85 21.30 1.60
N ASP A 167 -21.71 21.92 0.42
CA ASP A 167 -22.41 23.14 0.00
C ASP A 167 -22.25 24.31 0.97
N LEU A 168 -21.09 24.43 1.63
CA LEU A 168 -20.74 25.54 2.51
C LEU A 168 -19.96 26.62 1.75
N LYS A 169 -20.19 27.87 2.12
CA LYS A 169 -19.40 29.01 1.62
C LYS A 169 -18.02 29.04 2.26
N GLU A 170 -17.11 29.79 1.63
CA GLU A 170 -15.72 29.90 2.10
C GLU A 170 -15.62 30.43 3.54
N ASP A 171 -16.46 31.40 3.91
CA ASP A 171 -16.50 32.01 5.26
C ASP A 171 -17.26 31.16 6.29
N ASP A 172 -18.00 30.15 5.88
CA ASP A 172 -18.74 29.28 6.78
C ASP A 172 -17.78 28.39 7.60
N ARG A 173 -18.18 28.09 8.83
CA ARG A 173 -17.47 27.15 9.69
C ARG A 173 -17.79 25.72 9.26
N LEU A 174 -16.78 24.94 8.85
CA LEU A 174 -16.94 23.51 8.63
C LEU A 174 -17.21 22.81 9.98
N PRO A 175 -18.37 22.17 10.19
CA PRO A 175 -18.62 21.36 11.38
C PRO A 175 -17.73 20.10 11.32
N VAL A 176 -16.98 19.85 12.39
CA VAL A 176 -16.06 18.71 12.47
C VAL A 176 -16.29 17.99 13.78
N LEU A 177 -16.41 16.66 13.70
CA LEU A 177 -16.33 15.75 14.83
C LEU A 177 -15.01 15.01 14.75
N GLY A 178 -14.21 15.08 15.80
CA GLY A 178 -13.00 14.26 15.90
C GLY A 178 -13.32 12.82 16.23
N LEU A 179 -12.40 11.90 15.91
CA LEU A 179 -12.55 10.47 16.26
C LEU A 179 -12.71 10.29 17.79
N SER A 180 -12.03 11.11 18.60
CA SER A 180 -12.15 11.12 20.05
C SER A 180 -13.54 11.55 20.56
N ASP A 181 -14.30 12.27 19.73
CA ASP A 181 -15.65 12.74 20.09
C ASP A 181 -16.73 11.70 19.75
N MET A 182 -16.34 10.63 19.08
CA MET A 182 -17.21 9.54 18.62
C MET A 182 -17.09 8.28 19.47
N ILE A 183 -16.11 8.22 20.39
CA ILE A 183 -15.83 7.13 21.33
C ILE A 183 -16.25 7.55 22.73
#